data_48c24f5d52f30fa93a73c85c574720cf
#
_entry.id   48c24f5d52f30fa93a73c85c574720cf
#
_cell.length_a   1.000
_cell.length_b   1.000
_cell.length_c   1.000
_cell.angle_alpha   90.00
_cell.angle_beta   90.00
_cell.angle_gamma   90.00
#
_symmetry.space_group_name_H-M   'P 1'
#
loop_
_entity.id
_entity.type
_entity.pdbx_description
1 polymer ?
#
loop_
_entity_poly.entity_id
_entity_poly.type
_entity_poly.pdbx_seq_one_letter_code
_entity_poly.pdbx_strand_id
1 'polypeptide(L)'
;MEPDALAILRLAEVNHALAMQLGTLFDEGVAWDARQGRSFLEDPNTCFLVAFWDQRPCGFVTAYRLPRFDQQQAEVLLYEIGVDEDYRKRGIATALIDETKRWAAEVGAEEVWVLTNRSNLPAMAMYRSTSGEEDEAPDITMFTYRNEPHR
;
A
#
# COMPACT_ATOMS: atom_id res chain seq x y z
N MET A 1 25.99 -13.93 -12.20
CA MET A 1 25.19 -13.41 -11.09
C MET A 1 23.75 -13.30 -11.57
N GLU A 2 22.87 -14.05 -10.99
CA GLU A 2 21.46 -13.97 -11.36
C GLU A 2 20.91 -12.60 -10.93
N PRO A 3 20.05 -11.98 -11.75
CA PRO A 3 19.44 -10.75 -11.37
C PRO A 3 18.57 -10.95 -10.12
N ASP A 4 18.50 -9.93 -9.28
CA ASP A 4 17.65 -9.97 -8.09
C ASP A 4 16.26 -10.41 -8.48
N ALA A 5 15.81 -11.46 -7.80
CA ALA A 5 14.49 -12.04 -8.04
C ALA A 5 13.35 -11.05 -7.76
N LEU A 6 13.60 -10.06 -6.91
CA LEU A 6 12.60 -9.09 -6.46
C LEU A 6 12.58 -7.84 -7.33
N ALA A 7 11.39 -7.48 -7.83
CA ALA A 7 11.12 -6.22 -8.50
C ALA A 7 9.89 -5.56 -7.88
N ILE A 8 9.95 -4.24 -7.64
CA ILE A 8 8.80 -3.44 -7.20
C ILE A 8 8.39 -2.55 -8.35
N LEU A 9 7.16 -2.69 -8.82
CA LEU A 9 6.65 -1.90 -9.94
C LEU A 9 5.42 -1.09 -9.50
N ARG A 10 5.39 0.16 -9.92
CA ARG A 10 4.17 0.97 -9.88
C ARG A 10 3.37 0.65 -11.12
N LEU A 11 2.15 0.14 -10.92
CA LEU A 11 1.32 -0.28 -12.05
C LEU A 11 0.48 0.88 -12.57
N ALA A 12 0.50 1.06 -13.89
CA ALA A 12 -0.37 1.98 -14.61
C ALA A 12 -1.61 1.26 -15.16
N GLU A 13 -1.53 -0.06 -15.30
CA GLU A 13 -2.62 -0.89 -15.78
C GLU A 13 -2.54 -2.28 -15.18
N VAL A 14 -3.67 -2.94 -15.04
CA VAL A 14 -3.78 -4.31 -14.54
C VAL A 14 -4.70 -5.10 -15.47
N ASN A 15 -4.22 -6.19 -16.02
CA ASN A 15 -5.04 -7.10 -16.82
C ASN A 15 -5.77 -8.11 -15.91
N HIS A 16 -6.73 -8.83 -16.50
CA HIS A 16 -7.55 -9.77 -15.74
C HIS A 16 -6.71 -10.87 -15.07
N ALA A 17 -5.72 -11.41 -15.76
CA ALA A 17 -4.86 -12.48 -15.22
C ALA A 17 -4.10 -12.00 -13.98
N LEU A 18 -3.49 -10.81 -14.04
CA LEU A 18 -2.79 -10.23 -12.90
C LEU A 18 -3.76 -9.90 -11.77
N ALA A 19 -4.94 -9.37 -12.08
CA ALA A 19 -5.96 -9.07 -11.08
C ALA A 19 -6.38 -10.33 -10.31
N MET A 20 -6.53 -11.46 -10.99
CA MET A 20 -6.84 -12.74 -10.35
C MET A 20 -5.72 -13.21 -9.42
N GLN A 21 -4.47 -13.04 -9.82
CA GLN A 21 -3.32 -13.36 -8.97
C GLN A 21 -3.24 -12.45 -7.74
N LEU A 22 -3.48 -11.16 -7.93
CA LEU A 22 -3.48 -10.18 -6.84
C LEU A 22 -4.65 -10.38 -5.87
N GLY A 23 -5.77 -10.91 -6.36
CA GLY A 23 -6.95 -11.19 -5.54
C GLY A 23 -6.66 -12.10 -4.35
N THR A 24 -5.65 -12.96 -4.45
CA THR A 24 -5.22 -13.82 -3.33
C THR A 24 -4.45 -13.06 -2.25
N LEU A 25 -3.95 -11.87 -2.55
CA LEU A 25 -3.19 -11.02 -1.63
C LEU A 25 -4.07 -10.01 -0.89
N PHE A 26 -5.28 -9.77 -1.39
CA PHE A 26 -6.28 -8.93 -0.74
C PHE A 26 -7.17 -9.80 0.14
N ASP A 27 -7.60 -9.25 1.27
CA ASP A 27 -8.52 -9.95 2.14
C ASP A 27 -9.84 -10.27 1.41
N GLU A 28 -10.11 -11.57 1.35
CA GLU A 28 -11.39 -12.20 1.05
C GLU A 28 -12.19 -11.70 -0.15
N GLY A 29 -11.98 -12.35 -1.29
CA GLY A 29 -13.04 -12.52 -2.31
C GLY A 29 -13.65 -11.24 -2.87
N VAL A 30 -12.92 -10.15 -2.85
CA VAL A 30 -13.40 -8.92 -3.51
C VAL A 30 -13.37 -9.18 -5.02
N ALA A 31 -14.55 -9.15 -5.63
CA ALA A 31 -14.64 -9.27 -7.06
C ALA A 31 -13.88 -8.11 -7.74
N TRP A 32 -13.04 -8.44 -8.70
CA TRP A 32 -12.31 -7.45 -9.47
C TRP A 32 -13.27 -6.63 -10.35
N ASP A 33 -13.30 -5.32 -10.13
CA ASP A 33 -14.00 -4.36 -10.98
C ASP A 33 -12.96 -3.63 -11.84
N ALA A 34 -12.89 -3.98 -13.11
CA ALA A 34 -11.89 -3.44 -14.04
C ALA A 34 -12.04 -1.92 -14.24
N ARG A 35 -13.27 -1.40 -14.21
CA ARG A 35 -13.53 0.05 -14.34
C ARG A 35 -13.01 0.80 -13.11
N GLN A 36 -13.32 0.30 -11.94
CA GLN A 36 -12.84 0.89 -10.67
C GLN A 36 -11.32 0.83 -10.58
N GLY A 37 -10.74 -0.30 -10.94
CA GLY A 37 -9.28 -0.47 -10.96
C GLY A 37 -8.60 0.52 -11.89
N ARG A 38 -9.15 0.70 -13.10
CA ARG A 38 -8.62 1.69 -14.05
C ARG A 38 -8.72 3.11 -13.50
N SER A 39 -9.87 3.47 -12.94
CA SER A 39 -10.08 4.79 -12.33
C SER A 39 -9.06 5.07 -11.23
N PHE A 40 -8.79 4.08 -10.39
CA PHE A 40 -7.77 4.18 -9.34
C PHE A 40 -6.39 4.41 -9.94
N LEU A 41 -5.99 3.60 -10.92
CA LEU A 41 -4.64 3.66 -11.50
C LEU A 41 -4.40 4.96 -12.30
N GLU A 42 -5.44 5.55 -12.87
CA GLU A 42 -5.36 6.81 -13.64
C GLU A 42 -5.32 8.05 -12.76
N ASP A 43 -5.73 7.94 -11.49
CA ASP A 43 -5.75 9.08 -10.57
C ASP A 43 -4.31 9.43 -10.15
N PRO A 44 -3.85 10.68 -10.38
CA PRO A 44 -2.49 11.08 -10.00
C PRO A 44 -2.26 11.11 -8.47
N ASN A 45 -3.31 11.05 -7.67
CA ASN A 45 -3.22 11.03 -6.21
C ASN A 45 -3.22 9.61 -5.63
N THR A 46 -3.16 8.60 -6.46
CA THR A 46 -3.13 7.20 -6.00
C THR A 46 -1.88 6.49 -6.49
N CYS A 47 -1.49 5.47 -5.78
CA CYS A 47 -0.35 4.65 -6.12
C CYS A 47 -0.66 3.19 -5.84
N PHE A 48 -0.40 2.34 -6.80
CA PHE A 48 -0.50 0.90 -6.64
C PHE A 48 0.85 0.27 -6.96
N LEU A 49 1.52 -0.24 -5.93
CA LEU A 49 2.81 -0.92 -6.06
C LEU A 49 2.58 -2.42 -5.95
N VAL A 50 3.26 -3.17 -6.79
CA VAL A 50 3.27 -4.62 -6.71
C VAL A 50 4.71 -5.11 -6.66
N ALA A 51 4.97 -6.00 -5.73
CA ALA A 51 6.21 -6.73 -5.62
C ALA A 51 6.11 -8.02 -6.41
N PHE A 52 7.08 -8.26 -7.28
CA PHE A 52 7.20 -9.49 -8.05
C PHE A 52 8.47 -10.22 -7.62
N TRP A 53 8.35 -11.50 -7.39
CA TRP A 53 9.48 -12.40 -7.14
C TRP A 53 9.51 -13.42 -8.28
N ASP A 54 10.57 -13.39 -9.09
CA ASP A 54 10.66 -14.20 -10.30
C ASP A 54 9.39 -14.11 -11.16
N GLN A 55 8.92 -12.88 -11.39
CA GLN A 55 7.73 -12.54 -12.19
C GLN A 55 6.38 -12.94 -11.56
N ARG A 56 6.38 -13.46 -10.32
CA ARG A 56 5.15 -13.75 -9.58
C ARG A 56 4.81 -12.61 -8.63
N PRO A 57 3.58 -12.10 -8.62
CA PRO A 57 3.19 -11.12 -7.63
C PRO A 57 3.21 -11.76 -6.24
N CYS A 58 3.90 -11.11 -5.30
CA CYS A 58 4.08 -11.61 -3.94
C CYS A 58 3.76 -10.59 -2.86
N GLY A 59 3.43 -9.37 -3.24
CA GLY A 59 3.06 -8.32 -2.30
C GLY A 59 2.55 -7.09 -3.03
N PHE A 60 1.92 -6.19 -2.27
CA PHE A 60 1.36 -4.97 -2.84
C PHE A 60 1.28 -3.86 -1.81
N VAL A 61 1.16 -2.64 -2.31
CA VAL A 61 0.79 -1.44 -1.53
C VAL A 61 -0.25 -0.66 -2.30
N THR A 62 -1.27 -0.16 -1.60
CA THR A 62 -2.09 0.94 -2.08
C THR A 62 -1.78 2.17 -1.21
N ALA A 63 -1.61 3.31 -1.85
CA ALA A 63 -1.28 4.56 -1.16
C ALA A 63 -2.00 5.73 -1.81
N TYR A 64 -2.22 6.77 -1.01
CA TYR A 64 -2.94 7.96 -1.41
C TYR A 64 -2.13 9.20 -1.09
N ARG A 65 -2.03 10.11 -2.05
CA ARG A 65 -1.56 11.46 -1.82
C ARG A 65 -2.73 12.30 -1.31
N LEU A 66 -2.54 12.92 -0.16
CA LEU A 66 -3.55 13.75 0.49
C LEU A 66 -3.11 15.21 0.38
N PRO A 67 -3.69 16.00 -0.54
CA PRO A 67 -3.40 17.43 -0.63
C PRO A 67 -3.87 18.14 0.65
N ARG A 68 -3.15 19.17 1.04
CA ARG A 68 -3.51 19.98 2.20
C ARG A 68 -4.09 21.32 1.75
N PHE A 69 -5.02 21.83 2.53
CA PHE A 69 -5.61 23.15 2.30
C PHE A 69 -4.65 24.28 2.65
N ASP A 70 -3.84 24.07 3.68
CA ASP A 70 -3.06 25.11 4.34
C ASP A 70 -1.61 25.21 3.91
N GLN A 71 -1.15 24.27 3.07
CA GLN A 71 0.24 24.25 2.60
C GLN A 71 0.38 23.50 1.29
N GLN A 72 1.47 23.79 0.59
CA GLN A 72 1.75 23.17 -0.71
C GLN A 72 2.14 21.69 -0.59
N GLN A 73 2.87 21.32 0.45
CA GLN A 73 3.29 19.95 0.66
C GLN A 73 2.11 19.08 1.05
N ALA A 74 2.01 17.92 0.42
CA ALA A 74 1.00 16.92 0.71
C ALA A 74 1.50 15.94 1.77
N GLU A 75 0.63 15.03 2.16
CA GLU A 75 0.96 13.83 2.93
C GLU A 75 0.64 12.60 2.09
N VAL A 76 1.27 11.48 2.38
CA VAL A 76 0.91 10.19 1.78
C VAL A 76 0.41 9.27 2.88
N LEU A 77 -0.76 8.70 2.64
CA LEU A 77 -1.31 7.61 3.46
C LEU A 77 -0.97 6.28 2.78
N LEU A 78 -0.16 5.46 3.45
CA LEU A 78 -0.02 4.06 3.09
C LEU A 78 -1.26 3.34 3.62
N TYR A 79 -2.18 3.04 2.72
CA TYR A 79 -3.51 2.55 3.10
C TYR A 79 -3.53 1.05 3.34
N GLU A 80 -2.94 0.29 2.41
CA GLU A 80 -2.87 -1.17 2.51
C GLU A 80 -1.46 -1.64 2.16
N ILE A 81 -0.99 -2.64 2.87
CA ILE A 81 0.22 -3.38 2.52
C ILE A 81 -0.01 -4.85 2.82
N GLY A 82 0.33 -5.70 1.88
CA GLY A 82 0.25 -7.14 2.04
C GLY A 82 1.44 -7.84 1.42
N VAL A 83 1.88 -8.92 2.06
CA VAL A 83 2.92 -9.80 1.53
C VAL A 83 2.43 -11.24 1.68
N ASP A 84 2.52 -12.00 0.59
CA ASP A 84 2.18 -13.42 0.57
C ASP A 84 2.97 -14.16 1.65
N GLU A 85 2.30 -15.01 2.43
CA GLU A 85 2.91 -15.77 3.53
C GLU A 85 4.12 -16.58 3.09
N ASP A 86 4.05 -17.16 1.89
CA ASP A 86 5.12 -18.00 1.35
C ASP A 86 6.37 -17.19 0.98
N TYR A 87 6.25 -15.86 0.94
CA TYR A 87 7.34 -14.93 0.58
C TYR A 87 7.79 -14.06 1.73
N ARG A 88 7.32 -14.28 2.94
CA ARG A 88 7.72 -13.51 4.12
C ARG A 88 9.20 -13.70 4.47
N LYS A 89 9.76 -12.75 5.22
CA LYS A 89 11.17 -12.73 5.66
C LYS A 89 12.19 -12.63 4.52
N ARG A 90 11.80 -12.03 3.41
CA ARG A 90 12.66 -11.82 2.24
C ARG A 90 12.91 -10.34 1.94
N GLY A 91 12.53 -9.44 2.85
CA GLY A 91 12.70 -8.00 2.66
C GLY A 91 11.67 -7.34 1.74
N ILE A 92 10.59 -8.03 1.37
CA ILE A 92 9.60 -7.53 0.43
C ILE A 92 8.83 -6.33 1.01
N ALA A 93 8.38 -6.42 2.27
CA ALA A 93 7.69 -5.32 2.93
C ALA A 93 8.58 -4.07 3.03
N THR A 94 9.85 -4.24 3.38
CA THR A 94 10.83 -3.15 3.42
C THR A 94 10.96 -2.48 2.06
N ALA A 95 11.09 -3.28 0.99
CA ALA A 95 11.21 -2.77 -0.37
C ALA A 95 9.96 -2.02 -0.81
N LEU A 96 8.77 -2.50 -0.45
CA LEU A 96 7.49 -1.84 -0.73
C LEU A 96 7.37 -0.50 0.00
N ILE A 97 7.78 -0.44 1.26
CA ILE A 97 7.77 0.80 2.05
C ILE A 97 8.77 1.80 1.47
N ASP A 98 9.97 1.36 1.10
CA ASP A 98 10.97 2.22 0.49
C ASP A 98 10.48 2.82 -0.83
N GLU A 99 9.81 2.03 -1.65
CA GLU A 99 9.24 2.52 -2.91
C GLU A 99 8.07 3.49 -2.67
N THR A 100 7.25 3.25 -1.65
CA THR A 100 6.19 4.18 -1.25
C THR A 100 6.78 5.52 -0.82
N LYS A 101 7.87 5.51 -0.06
CA LYS A 101 8.57 6.74 0.34
C LYS A 101 9.15 7.49 -0.86
N ARG A 102 9.67 6.76 -1.84
CA ARG A 102 10.19 7.35 -3.08
C ARG A 102 9.08 8.02 -3.89
N TRP A 103 7.94 7.35 -4.05
CA TRP A 103 6.78 7.94 -4.71
C TRP A 103 6.27 9.17 -3.95
N ALA A 104 6.21 9.12 -2.63
CA ALA A 104 5.81 10.26 -1.81
C ALA A 104 6.68 11.49 -2.09
N ALA A 105 7.99 11.31 -2.17
CA ALA A 105 8.90 12.40 -2.51
C ALA A 105 8.63 12.95 -3.93
N GLU A 106 8.37 12.08 -4.90
CA GLU A 106 8.07 12.48 -6.28
C GLU A 106 6.80 13.32 -6.37
N VAL A 107 5.79 13.03 -5.57
CA VAL A 107 4.49 13.74 -5.60
C VAL A 107 4.42 14.90 -4.61
N GLY A 108 5.55 15.29 -4.01
CA GLY A 108 5.64 16.45 -3.14
C GLY A 108 5.05 16.26 -1.75
N ALA A 109 5.06 15.05 -1.24
CA ALA A 109 4.65 14.77 0.13
C ALA A 109 5.85 14.84 1.08
N GLU A 110 5.66 15.44 2.24
CA GLU A 110 6.72 15.55 3.24
C GLU A 110 6.81 14.32 4.15
N GLU A 111 5.73 13.54 4.24
CA GLU A 111 5.73 12.34 5.07
C GLU A 111 4.80 11.26 4.52
N VAL A 112 5.09 10.02 4.90
CA VAL A 112 4.22 8.87 4.72
C VAL A 112 3.77 8.41 6.10
N TRP A 113 2.48 8.20 6.28
CA TRP A 113 1.96 7.65 7.53
C TRP A 113 1.05 6.46 7.27
N VAL A 114 0.95 5.59 8.26
CA VAL A 114 0.17 4.36 8.21
C VAL A 114 -0.49 4.13 9.56
N LEU A 115 -1.69 3.59 9.53
CA LEU A 115 -2.41 3.19 10.74
C LEU A 115 -2.42 1.67 10.85
N THR A 116 -2.20 1.18 12.05
CA THR A 116 -2.33 -0.24 12.36
C THR A 116 -2.87 -0.42 13.76
N ASN A 117 -3.33 -1.62 14.08
CA ASN A 117 -3.70 -1.98 15.43
C ASN A 117 -2.45 -2.35 16.23
N ARG A 118 -2.35 -1.87 17.45
CA ARG A 118 -1.21 -2.20 18.34
C ARG A 118 -1.13 -3.71 18.60
N SER A 119 -2.27 -4.41 18.54
CA SER A 119 -2.33 -5.85 18.69
C SER A 119 -1.81 -6.63 17.46
N ASN A 120 -1.64 -5.95 16.31
CA ASN A 120 -1.04 -6.55 15.12
C ASN A 120 0.48 -6.56 15.26
N LEU A 121 1.00 -7.55 15.99
CA LEU A 121 2.42 -7.63 16.31
C LEU A 121 3.33 -7.73 15.09
N PRO A 122 3.01 -8.50 14.05
CA PRO A 122 3.82 -8.52 12.84
C PRO A 122 3.91 -7.15 12.15
N ALA A 123 2.81 -6.41 12.06
CA ALA A 123 2.81 -5.07 11.47
C ALA A 123 3.62 -4.09 12.31
N MET A 124 3.45 -4.12 13.62
CA MET A 124 4.21 -3.28 14.55
C MET A 124 5.72 -3.52 14.40
N ALA A 125 6.13 -4.79 14.35
CA ALA A 125 7.53 -5.15 14.16
C ALA A 125 8.06 -4.67 12.81
N MET A 126 7.28 -4.82 11.75
CA MET A 126 7.64 -4.39 10.40
C MET A 126 7.87 -2.88 10.34
N TYR A 127 6.94 -2.08 10.87
CA TYR A 127 7.07 -0.62 10.82
C TYR A 127 8.24 -0.12 11.67
N ARG A 128 8.48 -0.72 12.82
CA ARG A 128 9.65 -0.41 13.66
C ARG A 128 10.96 -0.76 12.96
N SER A 129 11.02 -1.93 12.32
CA SER A 129 12.22 -2.39 11.63
C SER A 129 12.56 -1.57 10.38
N THR A 130 11.59 -0.88 9.80
CA THR A 130 11.75 -0.01 8.65
C THR A 130 11.89 1.46 9.01
N SER A 131 12.22 1.75 10.26
CA SER A 131 12.46 3.09 10.81
C SER A 131 11.21 3.99 10.87
N GLY A 132 10.04 3.38 10.96
CA GLY A 132 8.80 4.11 11.23
C GLY A 132 8.83 4.67 12.66
N GLU A 133 8.47 5.94 12.80
CA GLU A 133 8.35 6.59 14.10
C GLU A 133 6.94 6.38 14.64
N GLU A 134 6.85 5.74 15.80
CA GLU A 134 5.58 5.49 16.45
C GLU A 134 5.07 6.77 17.13
N ASP A 135 3.78 7.11 16.88
CA ASP A 135 3.18 8.26 17.54
C ASP A 135 3.08 8.04 19.05
N GLU A 136 3.43 9.06 19.80
CA GLU A 136 3.38 9.03 21.27
C GLU A 136 1.96 9.10 21.84
N ALA A 137 0.95 9.43 21.04
CA ALA A 137 -0.44 9.49 21.46
C ALA A 137 -1.10 8.11 21.39
N PRO A 138 -1.14 7.33 22.49
CA PRO A 138 -1.57 5.94 22.44
C PRO A 138 -3.09 5.74 22.41
N ASP A 139 -3.87 6.79 22.48
CA ASP A 139 -5.34 6.75 22.63
C ASP A 139 -6.11 7.18 21.37
N ILE A 140 -5.49 7.03 20.20
CA ILE A 140 -6.19 7.28 18.92
C ILE A 140 -7.29 6.25 18.75
N THR A 141 -8.49 6.72 18.42
CA THR A 141 -9.63 5.85 18.08
C THR A 141 -10.22 6.25 16.73
N MET A 142 -10.92 5.33 16.11
CA MET A 142 -11.57 5.52 14.82
C MET A 142 -13.09 5.49 14.98
N PHE A 143 -13.76 6.47 14.39
CA PHE A 143 -15.21 6.48 14.26
C PHE A 143 -15.57 6.31 12.80
N THR A 144 -16.60 5.53 12.52
CA THR A 144 -17.09 5.29 11.16
C THR A 144 -18.52 5.76 11.04
N TYR A 145 -18.77 6.59 10.01
CA TYR A 145 -20.13 7.00 9.66
C TYR A 145 -20.49 6.32 8.34
N ARG A 146 -21.55 5.52 8.36
CA ARG A 146 -22.01 4.81 7.17
C ARG A 146 -23.16 5.53 6.55
N ASN A 147 -23.10 5.73 5.24
CA ASN A 147 -24.24 6.24 4.50
C ASN A 147 -25.29 5.14 4.39
N GLU A 148 -26.55 5.53 4.49
CA GLU A 148 -27.64 4.59 4.24
C GLU A 148 -27.63 4.20 2.75
N PRO A 149 -27.88 2.91 2.42
CA PRO A 149 -27.98 2.52 1.03
C PRO A 149 -29.10 3.30 0.35
N HIS A 150 -28.84 3.79 -0.86
CA HIS A 150 -29.85 4.44 -1.69
C HIS A 150 -30.95 3.42 -2.00
N ARG A 151 -32.20 3.79 -1.75
CA ARG A 151 -33.38 3.00 -2.10
C ARG A 151 -33.67 3.11 -3.60
#